data_ac49b4dfa88500bc3367985f5304566f
#
_entry.id   ac49b4dfa88500bc3367985f5304566f
#
_cell.length_a   1.000
_cell.length_b   1.000
_cell.length_c   1.000
_cell.angle_alpha   90.00
_cell.angle_beta   90.00
_cell.angle_gamma   90.00
#
_symmetry.space_group_name_H-M   'P 1'
#
loop_
_entity.id
_entity.type
_entity.pdbx_description
1 polymer ?
#
loop_
_entity_poly.entity_id
_entity_poly.type
_entity_poly.pdbx_seq_one_letter_code
_entity_poly.pdbx_strand_id
1 'polypeptide(L)'
;MRTRTGNVHTRPRKWPDVATSVAGQKAPAPGQTDRVVVLCITGWCRNGSTIIGNILNEIPGVLHVGELHFLWKNAARRGANSKCGCGAVLTECPFWSARIAELMGEGGRTLEVFAAEVVRRQRACVRTRHTWRVLRRGAGEREISAHADLMSRTYRAIAAASGARVIVDTTKIPGEAALLPDLEGVTPYFVHLVRDPRAVAESWREPKQYVYAMSAAKSTAYWRGFNLASEAITKRYPQRSLTLRYEDFLADPRETIGRLLTLCGEPEEANPVQGRVIDLGVNHTVTGNPDRFNSGTTVLRDSDSRWVTSLPRRARLAVALLSWPMFRRYGYRQRTPEARPRKEHMVGHGA
;
A
#
# COMPACT_ATOMS: atom_id res chain seq x y z
N MET A 1 11.25 -34.24 41.87
CA MET A 1 11.80 -33.36 40.83
C MET A 1 10.62 -32.73 40.05
N ARG A 2 10.31 -31.47 40.31
CA ARG A 2 9.19 -30.76 39.64
C ARG A 2 9.78 -29.94 38.52
N THR A 3 9.44 -30.27 37.26
CA THR A 3 9.81 -29.52 36.08
C THR A 3 8.88 -28.30 35.92
N ARG A 4 9.44 -27.10 36.08
CA ARG A 4 8.76 -25.83 35.78
C ARG A 4 8.74 -25.62 34.27
N THR A 5 7.57 -25.74 33.66
CA THR A 5 7.33 -25.26 32.31
C THR A 5 7.05 -23.76 32.36
N GLY A 6 8.06 -22.95 32.04
CA GLY A 6 7.93 -21.51 31.95
C GLY A 6 7.25 -21.12 30.63
N ASN A 7 6.01 -20.68 30.69
CA ASN A 7 5.27 -20.10 29.57
C ASN A 7 5.80 -18.65 29.30
N VAL A 8 6.71 -18.51 28.37
CA VAL A 8 7.19 -17.17 27.94
C VAL A 8 6.20 -16.59 26.93
N HIS A 9 5.14 -15.97 27.42
CA HIS A 9 4.33 -15.07 26.63
C HIS A 9 5.16 -13.82 26.31
N THR A 10 5.72 -13.73 25.11
CA THR A 10 6.26 -12.47 24.59
C THR A 10 5.09 -11.55 24.26
N ARG A 11 4.76 -10.66 25.18
CA ARG A 11 3.80 -9.56 24.92
C ARG A 11 4.29 -8.75 23.72
N PRO A 12 3.43 -8.41 22.75
CA PRO A 12 3.78 -7.45 21.70
C PRO A 12 4.16 -6.13 22.38
N ARG A 13 5.29 -5.54 21.98
CA ARG A 13 5.69 -4.22 22.47
C ARG A 13 4.64 -3.21 21.97
N LYS A 14 3.88 -2.61 22.88
CA LYS A 14 3.07 -1.44 22.57
C LYS A 14 4.00 -0.35 22.03
N TRP A 15 3.77 0.09 20.83
CA TRP A 15 4.28 1.36 20.32
C TRP A 15 3.65 2.47 21.16
N PRO A 16 4.34 3.64 21.35
CA PRO A 16 3.66 4.77 21.98
C PRO A 16 2.33 4.97 21.27
N ASP A 17 1.26 4.92 22.03
CA ASP A 17 -0.10 5.08 21.54
C ASP A 17 -0.24 6.47 20.89
N VAL A 18 -0.13 6.54 19.58
CA VAL A 18 -0.53 7.71 18.78
C VAL A 18 -2.06 7.86 18.82
N ALA A 19 -2.76 6.80 19.25
CA ALA A 19 -4.21 6.76 19.37
C ALA A 19 -4.81 7.79 20.37
N THR A 20 -4.07 8.26 21.35
CA THR A 20 -4.56 9.27 22.31
C THR A 20 -4.63 10.69 21.74
N SER A 21 -4.04 10.97 20.58
CA SER A 21 -4.07 12.29 19.94
C SER A 21 -5.17 12.44 18.87
N VAL A 22 -5.77 11.35 18.41
CA VAL A 22 -6.82 11.37 17.36
C VAL A 22 -8.23 11.54 17.97
N ALA A 23 -8.41 11.39 19.26
CA ALA A 23 -9.70 11.39 19.96
C ALA A 23 -10.48 12.73 19.94
N GLY A 24 -10.04 13.74 19.20
CA GLY A 24 -10.67 15.06 19.16
C GLY A 24 -11.13 15.59 17.80
N GLN A 25 -10.80 14.93 16.70
CA GLN A 25 -11.28 15.36 15.39
C GLN A 25 -12.32 14.36 14.86
N LYS A 26 -13.60 14.72 15.06
CA LYS A 26 -14.72 14.07 14.37
C LYS A 26 -14.44 14.16 12.85
N ALA A 27 -14.41 13.02 12.17
CA ALA A 27 -14.47 13.03 10.71
C ALA A 27 -15.68 13.85 10.25
N PRO A 28 -15.61 14.59 9.16
CA PRO A 28 -16.75 15.35 8.67
C PRO A 28 -17.90 14.39 8.42
N ALA A 29 -19.09 14.77 8.90
CA ALA A 29 -20.32 14.00 8.73
C ALA A 29 -20.58 13.71 7.24
N PRO A 30 -21.17 12.56 6.89
CA PRO A 30 -21.56 12.27 5.50
C PRO A 30 -22.43 13.39 4.95
N GLY A 31 -21.98 14.06 3.88
CA GLY A 31 -22.73 15.11 3.20
C GLY A 31 -22.20 16.54 3.34
N GLN A 32 -21.07 16.78 4.03
CA GLN A 32 -20.61 18.14 4.35
C GLN A 32 -19.28 18.59 3.72
N THR A 33 -18.61 17.80 2.87
CA THR A 33 -17.42 18.30 2.19
C THR A 33 -17.38 17.83 0.73
N ASP A 34 -17.21 18.79 -0.21
CA ASP A 34 -16.83 18.54 -1.63
C ASP A 34 -15.44 17.87 -1.77
N ARG A 35 -14.91 17.28 -0.69
CA ARG A 35 -13.54 16.76 -0.63
C ARG A 35 -13.54 15.24 -0.56
N VAL A 36 -12.73 14.65 -1.44
CA VAL A 36 -12.51 13.21 -1.50
C VAL A 36 -11.45 12.80 -0.48
N VAL A 37 -11.74 11.82 0.36
CA VAL A 37 -10.72 11.22 1.25
C VAL A 37 -9.83 10.28 0.44
N VAL A 38 -8.52 10.46 0.53
CA VAL A 38 -7.53 9.58 -0.10
C VAL A 38 -6.65 8.93 0.97
N LEU A 39 -6.78 7.63 1.15
CA LEU A 39 -5.88 6.81 1.97
C LEU A 39 -4.70 6.35 1.12
N CYS A 40 -3.58 7.02 1.26
CA CYS A 40 -2.36 6.73 0.50
C CYS A 40 -1.45 5.77 1.29
N ILE A 41 -1.21 4.58 0.74
CA ILE A 41 -0.28 3.60 1.34
C ILE A 41 1.10 3.77 0.72
N THR A 42 2.08 4.15 1.53
CA THR A 42 3.49 4.35 1.18
C THR A 42 4.37 3.22 1.71
N GLY A 43 5.63 3.21 1.31
CA GLY A 43 6.63 2.19 1.66
C GLY A 43 7.21 1.50 0.42
N TRP A 44 8.08 0.51 0.61
CA TRP A 44 8.67 -0.19 -0.53
C TRP A 44 7.76 -1.32 -1.03
N CYS A 45 7.77 -1.57 -2.34
CA CYS A 45 6.99 -2.65 -2.96
C CYS A 45 7.18 -4.02 -2.27
N ARG A 46 6.19 -4.90 -2.39
CA ARG A 46 6.13 -6.21 -1.72
C ARG A 46 5.86 -6.12 -0.21
N ASN A 47 5.28 -5.04 0.24
CA ASN A 47 4.94 -4.81 1.64
C ASN A 47 3.54 -5.28 2.06
N GLY A 48 2.74 -5.87 1.15
CA GLY A 48 1.40 -6.36 1.46
C GLY A 48 0.27 -5.37 1.19
N SER A 49 0.57 -4.19 0.62
CA SER A 49 -0.45 -3.16 0.33
C SER A 49 -1.60 -3.65 -0.57
N THR A 50 -1.35 -4.59 -1.48
CA THR A 50 -2.40 -5.11 -2.38
C THR A 50 -3.48 -5.87 -1.61
N ILE A 51 -3.12 -6.78 -0.71
CA ILE A 51 -4.13 -7.52 0.06
C ILE A 51 -4.88 -6.61 1.03
N ILE A 52 -4.19 -5.67 1.68
CA ILE A 52 -4.83 -4.67 2.55
C ILE A 52 -5.79 -3.79 1.74
N GLY A 53 -5.37 -3.32 0.55
CA GLY A 53 -6.23 -2.54 -0.33
C GLY A 53 -7.45 -3.32 -0.83
N ASN A 54 -7.28 -4.59 -1.20
CA ASN A 54 -8.39 -5.44 -1.61
C ASN A 54 -9.40 -5.66 -0.47
N ILE A 55 -8.93 -5.85 0.77
CA ILE A 55 -9.81 -5.97 1.94
C ILE A 55 -10.59 -4.66 2.16
N LEU A 56 -9.94 -3.52 2.07
CA LEU A 56 -10.60 -2.22 2.20
C LEU A 56 -11.63 -1.98 1.09
N ASN A 57 -11.43 -2.56 -0.10
CA ASN A 57 -12.37 -2.47 -1.22
C ASN A 57 -13.71 -3.17 -0.96
N GLU A 58 -13.77 -4.09 -0.01
CA GLU A 58 -15.01 -4.77 0.39
C GLU A 58 -15.92 -3.91 1.27
N ILE A 59 -15.46 -2.72 1.64
CA ILE A 59 -16.20 -1.79 2.50
C ILE A 59 -17.05 -0.87 1.64
N PRO A 60 -18.38 -0.78 1.86
CA PRO A 60 -19.24 0.12 1.09
C PRO A 60 -18.77 1.57 1.13
N GLY A 61 -18.57 2.17 -0.05
CA GLY A 61 -18.08 3.54 -0.17
C GLY A 61 -16.55 3.70 -0.07
N VAL A 62 -15.80 2.59 -0.02
CA VAL A 62 -14.35 2.57 -0.14
C VAL A 62 -13.95 1.92 -1.45
N LEU A 63 -13.08 2.56 -2.22
CA LEU A 63 -12.60 2.07 -3.51
C LEU A 63 -11.08 1.94 -3.53
N HIS A 64 -10.57 0.75 -3.78
CA HIS A 64 -9.14 0.50 -4.01
C HIS A 64 -8.79 0.67 -5.50
N VAL A 65 -7.98 1.65 -5.82
CA VAL A 65 -7.57 1.97 -7.20
C VAL A 65 -6.24 1.33 -7.62
N GLY A 66 -5.56 0.66 -6.71
CA GLY A 66 -4.25 0.07 -6.96
C GLY A 66 -3.13 1.11 -6.96
N GLU A 67 -2.19 0.98 -7.89
CA GLU A 67 -1.04 1.88 -8.02
C GLU A 67 -1.35 2.96 -9.09
N LEU A 68 -2.13 3.98 -8.70
CA LEU A 68 -2.68 4.98 -9.63
C LEU A 68 -1.61 5.76 -10.41
N HIS A 69 -0.43 5.96 -9.85
CA HIS A 69 0.73 6.55 -10.54
C HIS A 69 1.00 5.94 -11.91
N PHE A 70 0.73 4.66 -12.07
CA PHE A 70 1.02 3.93 -13.30
C PHE A 70 -0.14 3.91 -14.30
N LEU A 71 -1.26 4.57 -14.01
CA LEU A 71 -2.45 4.57 -14.88
C LEU A 71 -2.07 4.92 -16.33
N TRP A 72 -1.51 6.09 -16.54
CA TRP A 72 -1.20 6.60 -17.89
C TRP A 72 -0.17 5.76 -18.63
N LYS A 73 0.91 5.39 -17.92
CA LYS A 73 1.94 4.52 -18.49
C LYS A 73 1.38 3.17 -18.94
N ASN A 74 0.46 2.61 -18.18
CA ASN A 74 -0.05 1.27 -18.43
C ASN A 74 -1.26 1.28 -19.36
N ALA A 75 -2.07 2.33 -19.38
CA ALA A 75 -3.14 2.53 -20.36
C ALA A 75 -2.60 2.68 -21.81
N ALA A 76 -1.46 3.37 -21.98
CA ALA A 76 -0.82 3.57 -23.28
C ALA A 76 0.04 2.37 -23.74
N ARG A 77 0.03 1.24 -23.01
CA ARG A 77 0.85 0.06 -23.34
C ARG A 77 0.01 -1.19 -23.41
N ARG A 78 0.46 -2.16 -24.23
CA ARG A 78 -0.06 -3.52 -24.21
C ARG A 78 0.80 -4.40 -23.31
N GLY A 79 0.21 -5.41 -22.66
CA GLY A 79 0.89 -6.38 -21.82
C GLY A 79 0.20 -6.62 -20.48
N ALA A 80 0.83 -7.38 -19.59
CA ALA A 80 0.21 -7.80 -18.33
C ALA A 80 -0.15 -6.63 -17.38
N ASN A 81 0.60 -5.52 -17.43
CA ASN A 81 0.33 -4.34 -16.62
C ASN A 81 -0.76 -3.41 -17.19
N SER A 82 -1.19 -3.63 -18.44
CA SER A 82 -2.31 -2.88 -19.03
C SER A 82 -3.68 -3.39 -18.58
N LYS A 83 -3.74 -4.49 -17.84
CA LYS A 83 -5.00 -5.06 -17.34
C LYS A 83 -5.43 -4.40 -16.04
N CYS A 84 -6.71 -4.12 -15.94
CA CYS A 84 -7.40 -3.75 -14.70
C CYS A 84 -7.56 -4.98 -13.78
N GLY A 85 -7.81 -4.78 -12.50
CA GLY A 85 -8.13 -5.85 -11.55
C GLY A 85 -9.33 -6.72 -11.97
N CYS A 86 -10.27 -6.17 -12.75
CA CYS A 86 -11.39 -6.90 -13.34
C CYS A 86 -10.99 -7.81 -14.54
N GLY A 87 -9.71 -7.81 -14.95
CA GLY A 87 -9.19 -8.61 -16.06
C GLY A 87 -9.23 -7.92 -17.43
N ALA A 88 -10.07 -6.92 -17.65
CA ALA A 88 -10.12 -6.16 -18.90
C ALA A 88 -8.86 -5.26 -19.08
N VAL A 89 -8.52 -4.90 -20.31
CA VAL A 89 -7.52 -3.88 -20.57
C VAL A 89 -8.01 -2.53 -20.03
N LEU A 90 -7.14 -1.68 -19.49
CA LEU A 90 -7.53 -0.40 -18.87
C LEU A 90 -8.37 0.48 -19.79
N THR A 91 -8.04 0.50 -21.09
CA THR A 91 -8.78 1.24 -22.12
C THR A 91 -10.14 0.64 -22.50
N GLU A 92 -10.38 -0.60 -22.07
CA GLU A 92 -11.64 -1.35 -22.33
C GLU A 92 -12.41 -1.63 -21.03
N CYS A 93 -11.79 -1.36 -19.88
CA CYS A 93 -12.41 -1.54 -18.57
C CYS A 93 -13.60 -0.58 -18.42
N PRO A 94 -14.80 -1.04 -18.04
CA PRO A 94 -15.99 -0.20 -17.90
C PRO A 94 -15.77 1.02 -16.98
N PHE A 95 -14.94 0.83 -15.96
CA PHE A 95 -14.61 1.91 -15.04
C PHE A 95 -13.55 2.86 -15.61
N TRP A 96 -12.41 2.33 -16.11
CA TRP A 96 -11.26 3.17 -16.49
C TRP A 96 -11.37 3.81 -17.87
N SER A 97 -12.02 3.17 -18.84
CA SER A 97 -12.11 3.70 -20.22
C SER A 97 -12.73 5.09 -20.25
N ALA A 98 -13.86 5.27 -19.59
CA ALA A 98 -14.53 6.57 -19.51
C ALA A 98 -13.70 7.60 -18.72
N ARG A 99 -13.02 7.20 -17.64
CA ARG A 99 -12.15 8.10 -16.85
C ARG A 99 -10.93 8.55 -17.63
N ILE A 100 -10.31 7.66 -18.40
CA ILE A 100 -9.19 7.99 -19.28
C ILE A 100 -9.64 9.02 -20.32
N ALA A 101 -10.79 8.80 -20.98
CA ALA A 101 -11.32 9.74 -21.98
C ALA A 101 -11.63 11.12 -21.37
N GLU A 102 -12.34 11.14 -20.24
CA GLU A 102 -12.69 12.37 -19.50
C GLU A 102 -11.45 13.20 -19.13
N LEU A 103 -10.43 12.56 -18.58
CA LEU A 103 -9.21 13.22 -18.08
C LEU A 103 -8.30 13.70 -19.22
N MET A 104 -8.33 13.04 -20.38
CA MET A 104 -7.62 13.50 -21.57
C MET A 104 -8.26 14.74 -22.19
N GLY A 105 -9.58 14.91 -22.06
CA GLY A 105 -10.34 16.03 -22.66
C GLY A 105 -10.39 15.99 -24.19
N GLU A 106 -11.03 16.97 -24.78
CA GLU A 106 -11.30 17.02 -26.22
C GLU A 106 -10.11 17.50 -27.09
N GLY A 107 -8.91 17.59 -26.57
CA GLY A 107 -7.76 18.24 -27.23
C GLY A 107 -7.13 17.50 -28.41
N GLY A 108 -7.72 16.43 -28.95
CA GLY A 108 -7.24 15.70 -30.15
C GLY A 108 -5.90 14.97 -29.98
N ARG A 109 -5.34 14.91 -28.75
CA ARG A 109 -4.10 14.17 -28.45
C ARG A 109 -4.37 12.68 -28.36
N THR A 110 -3.46 11.85 -28.88
CA THR A 110 -3.55 10.41 -28.66
C THR A 110 -3.19 10.06 -27.21
N LEU A 111 -3.65 8.89 -26.75
CA LEU A 111 -3.35 8.39 -25.41
C LEU A 111 -1.84 8.26 -25.19
N GLU A 112 -1.09 7.83 -26.19
CA GLU A 112 0.36 7.65 -26.10
C GLU A 112 1.09 8.98 -25.85
N VAL A 113 0.70 10.03 -26.56
CA VAL A 113 1.27 11.38 -26.41
C VAL A 113 0.94 11.94 -25.03
N PHE A 114 -0.31 11.84 -24.60
CA PHE A 114 -0.74 12.29 -23.28
C PHE A 114 -0.01 11.53 -22.15
N ALA A 115 0.04 10.21 -22.24
CA ALA A 115 0.73 9.35 -21.27
C ALA A 115 2.23 9.64 -21.20
N ALA A 116 2.88 9.87 -22.36
CA ALA A 116 4.31 10.21 -22.39
C ALA A 116 4.58 11.53 -21.67
N GLU A 117 3.71 12.54 -21.86
CA GLU A 117 3.80 13.82 -21.17
C GLU A 117 3.64 13.67 -19.65
N VAL A 118 2.61 12.93 -19.20
CA VAL A 118 2.40 12.67 -17.76
C VAL A 118 3.58 11.95 -17.14
N VAL A 119 4.08 10.89 -17.79
CA VAL A 119 5.24 10.12 -17.30
C VAL A 119 6.50 10.99 -17.25
N ARG A 120 6.70 11.89 -18.21
CA ARG A 120 7.80 12.87 -18.20
C ARG A 120 7.71 13.77 -16.96
N ARG A 121 6.53 14.34 -16.68
CA ARG A 121 6.27 15.18 -15.49
C ARG A 121 6.52 14.39 -14.20
N GLN A 122 5.96 13.18 -14.06
CA GLN A 122 6.18 12.31 -12.90
C GLN A 122 7.67 12.08 -12.64
N ARG A 123 8.45 11.81 -13.69
CA ARG A 123 9.91 11.62 -13.59
C ARG A 123 10.65 12.88 -13.14
N ALA A 124 10.19 14.06 -13.55
CA ALA A 124 10.79 15.33 -13.19
C ALA A 124 10.45 15.75 -11.75
N CYS A 125 9.20 15.47 -11.28
CA CYS A 125 8.65 16.11 -10.11
C CYS A 125 8.45 15.21 -8.90
N VAL A 126 7.99 13.96 -9.06
CA VAL A 126 7.43 13.17 -7.96
C VAL A 126 8.11 11.81 -7.70
N ARG A 127 9.35 11.61 -8.16
CA ARG A 127 10.13 10.43 -7.74
C ARG A 127 10.43 10.47 -6.24
N THR A 128 10.69 9.31 -5.64
CA THR A 128 11.04 9.18 -4.21
C THR A 128 12.12 10.16 -3.75
N ARG A 129 13.14 10.42 -4.58
CA ARG A 129 14.20 11.41 -4.26
C ARG A 129 13.70 12.86 -4.18
N HIS A 130 12.53 13.17 -4.76
CA HIS A 130 11.94 14.50 -4.76
C HIS A 130 11.06 14.76 -3.53
N THR A 131 10.80 13.76 -2.69
CA THR A 131 9.89 13.85 -1.54
C THR A 131 10.18 15.08 -0.67
N TRP A 132 11.45 15.27 -0.29
CA TRP A 132 11.83 16.40 0.58
C TRP A 132 11.67 17.77 -0.11
N ARG A 133 11.88 17.84 -1.43
CA ARG A 133 11.62 19.06 -2.20
C ARG A 133 10.12 19.37 -2.20
N VAL A 134 9.28 18.38 -2.48
CA VAL A 134 7.82 18.53 -2.49
C VAL A 134 7.31 18.91 -1.10
N LEU A 135 7.74 18.24 -0.03
CA LEU A 135 7.35 18.58 1.35
C LEU A 135 7.73 20.00 1.78
N ARG A 136 8.78 20.60 1.19
CA ARG A 136 9.22 21.97 1.51
C ARG A 136 8.58 23.03 0.64
N ARG A 137 8.32 22.74 -0.64
CA ARG A 137 7.90 23.74 -1.64
C ARG A 137 6.46 23.56 -2.10
N GLY A 138 5.85 22.40 -1.82
CA GLY A 138 4.51 22.08 -2.29
C GLY A 138 4.40 22.09 -3.82
N ALA A 139 3.20 22.39 -4.31
CA ALA A 139 2.87 22.45 -5.73
C ALA A 139 3.28 23.76 -6.45
N GLY A 140 4.10 24.62 -5.79
CA GLY A 140 4.39 25.98 -6.31
C GLY A 140 5.20 26.05 -7.62
N GLU A 141 5.84 24.96 -8.04
CA GLU A 141 6.56 24.93 -9.33
C GLU A 141 5.59 24.55 -10.46
N ARG A 142 5.65 25.24 -11.60
CA ARG A 142 4.72 25.08 -12.74
C ARG A 142 4.50 23.62 -13.17
N GLU A 143 5.56 22.83 -13.28
CA GLU A 143 5.43 21.42 -13.68
C GLU A 143 4.80 20.56 -12.59
N ILE A 144 5.05 20.87 -11.31
CA ILE A 144 4.44 20.20 -10.16
C ILE A 144 2.96 20.58 -10.10
N SER A 145 2.62 21.85 -10.27
CA SER A 145 1.23 22.34 -10.30
C SER A 145 0.41 21.62 -11.36
N ALA A 146 0.91 21.56 -12.61
CA ALA A 146 0.20 20.86 -13.68
C ALA A 146 0.01 19.35 -13.41
N HIS A 147 0.93 18.72 -12.65
CA HIS A 147 0.77 17.34 -12.20
C HIS A 147 -0.24 17.22 -11.05
N ALA A 148 -0.21 18.15 -10.11
CA ALA A 148 -1.15 18.24 -9.00
C ALA A 148 -2.59 18.42 -9.51
N ASP A 149 -2.81 19.30 -10.47
CA ASP A 149 -4.12 19.53 -11.11
C ASP A 149 -4.67 18.25 -11.76
N LEU A 150 -3.82 17.52 -12.47
CA LEU A 150 -4.22 16.25 -13.07
C LEU A 150 -4.58 15.21 -11.99
N MET A 151 -3.79 15.09 -10.91
CA MET A 151 -4.08 14.19 -9.80
C MET A 151 -5.39 14.57 -9.10
N SER A 152 -5.61 15.87 -8.82
CA SER A 152 -6.84 16.37 -8.20
C SER A 152 -8.06 15.99 -9.06
N ARG A 153 -8.03 16.30 -10.37
CA ARG A 153 -9.10 15.90 -11.30
C ARG A 153 -9.28 14.39 -11.34
N THR A 154 -8.20 13.62 -11.30
CA THR A 154 -8.26 12.15 -11.32
C THR A 154 -9.00 11.60 -10.09
N TYR A 155 -8.65 12.02 -8.87
CA TYR A 155 -9.34 11.55 -7.66
C TYR A 155 -10.81 11.99 -7.63
N ARG A 156 -11.11 13.22 -8.06
CA ARG A 156 -12.48 13.73 -8.12
C ARG A 156 -13.33 12.95 -9.14
N ALA A 157 -12.80 12.70 -10.35
CA ALA A 157 -13.46 11.90 -11.37
C ALA A 157 -13.74 10.46 -10.92
N ILE A 158 -12.78 9.86 -10.20
CA ILE A 158 -12.94 8.52 -9.61
C ILE A 158 -14.07 8.54 -8.57
N ALA A 159 -14.05 9.49 -7.64
CA ALA A 159 -15.07 9.60 -6.59
C ALA A 159 -16.47 9.84 -7.18
N ALA A 160 -16.59 10.77 -8.13
CA ALA A 160 -17.86 11.07 -8.81
C ALA A 160 -18.44 9.84 -9.53
N ALA A 161 -17.59 9.05 -10.19
CA ALA A 161 -18.02 7.88 -10.94
C ALA A 161 -18.37 6.67 -10.07
N SER A 162 -17.74 6.53 -8.91
CA SER A 162 -17.92 5.37 -8.03
C SER A 162 -18.83 5.62 -6.84
N GLY A 163 -19.09 6.88 -6.49
CA GLY A 163 -19.72 7.26 -5.22
C GLY A 163 -18.83 6.99 -3.99
N ALA A 164 -17.54 6.73 -4.21
CA ALA A 164 -16.62 6.42 -3.11
C ALA A 164 -16.36 7.64 -2.24
N ARG A 165 -16.50 7.47 -0.92
CA ARG A 165 -16.11 8.45 0.10
C ARG A 165 -14.61 8.39 0.36
N VAL A 166 -14.03 7.18 0.28
CA VAL A 166 -12.61 6.93 0.51
C VAL A 166 -12.00 6.23 -0.71
N ILE A 167 -10.95 6.80 -1.26
CA ILE A 167 -10.12 6.16 -2.30
C ILE A 167 -8.84 5.65 -1.66
N VAL A 168 -8.58 4.35 -1.78
CA VAL A 168 -7.35 3.71 -1.33
C VAL A 168 -6.36 3.64 -2.48
N ASP A 169 -5.28 4.42 -2.39
CA ASP A 169 -4.20 4.43 -3.37
C ASP A 169 -2.95 3.74 -2.81
N THR A 170 -2.54 2.67 -3.46
CA THR A 170 -1.37 1.87 -3.09
C THR A 170 -0.15 2.15 -3.97
N THR A 171 -0.04 3.34 -4.52
CA THR A 171 1.05 3.78 -5.42
C THR A 171 2.45 3.60 -4.82
N LYS A 172 2.59 3.77 -3.52
CA LYS A 172 3.84 3.60 -2.74
C LYS A 172 4.94 4.61 -3.04
N ILE A 173 4.76 5.56 -3.95
CA ILE A 173 5.78 6.56 -4.31
C ILE A 173 5.70 7.76 -3.37
N PRO A 174 6.64 7.93 -2.41
CA PRO A 174 6.54 8.99 -1.40
C PRO A 174 6.57 10.41 -2.00
N GLY A 175 7.24 10.62 -3.12
CA GLY A 175 7.24 11.93 -3.78
C GLY A 175 5.87 12.36 -4.29
N GLU A 176 5.03 11.42 -4.72
CA GLU A 176 3.66 11.67 -5.14
C GLU A 176 2.73 11.82 -3.92
N ALA A 177 2.90 10.95 -2.93
CA ALA A 177 2.17 11.06 -1.67
C ALA A 177 2.41 12.41 -0.97
N ALA A 178 3.62 12.95 -1.03
CA ALA A 178 3.96 14.26 -0.47
C ALA A 178 3.22 15.42 -1.14
N LEU A 179 2.69 15.24 -2.36
CA LEU A 179 1.93 16.25 -3.09
C LEU A 179 0.44 16.26 -2.74
N LEU A 180 -0.10 15.17 -2.19
CA LEU A 180 -1.53 15.03 -1.90
C LEU A 180 -2.14 16.15 -1.03
N PRO A 181 -1.43 16.72 -0.03
CA PRO A 181 -1.97 17.81 0.78
C PRO A 181 -2.25 19.09 0.00
N ASP A 182 -1.59 19.28 -1.15
CA ASP A 182 -1.73 20.46 -2.01
C ASP A 182 -2.81 20.28 -3.08
N LEU A 183 -3.46 19.10 -3.16
CA LEU A 183 -4.49 18.83 -4.15
C LEU A 183 -5.82 19.48 -3.76
N GLU A 184 -6.40 20.22 -4.67
CA GLU A 184 -7.72 20.78 -4.50
C GLU A 184 -8.78 19.67 -4.41
N GLY A 185 -9.71 19.79 -3.45
CA GLY A 185 -10.78 18.82 -3.26
C GLY A 185 -10.33 17.45 -2.71
N VAL A 186 -9.11 17.31 -2.20
CA VAL A 186 -8.58 16.07 -1.61
C VAL A 186 -8.23 16.25 -0.14
N THR A 187 -8.61 15.28 0.67
CA THR A 187 -8.19 15.16 2.08
C THR A 187 -7.35 13.90 2.24
N PRO A 188 -6.00 14.01 2.31
CA PRO A 188 -5.14 12.85 2.37
C PRO A 188 -4.95 12.33 3.79
N TYR A 189 -4.88 10.99 3.89
CA TYR A 189 -4.33 10.24 5.02
C TYR A 189 -3.22 9.32 4.53
N PHE A 190 -2.23 9.06 5.38
CA PHE A 190 -1.02 8.35 5.00
C PHE A 190 -0.81 7.10 5.83
N VAL A 191 -0.58 6.00 5.17
CA VAL A 191 -0.16 4.75 5.80
C VAL A 191 1.27 4.43 5.37
N HIS A 192 2.19 4.47 6.31
CA HIS A 192 3.53 3.97 6.09
C HIS A 192 3.56 2.47 6.42
N LEU A 193 3.42 1.64 5.40
CA LEU A 193 3.41 0.19 5.53
C LEU A 193 4.81 -0.37 5.34
N VAL A 194 5.38 -0.88 6.43
CA VAL A 194 6.72 -1.49 6.47
C VAL A 194 6.60 -3.01 6.50
N ARG A 195 7.52 -3.71 5.88
CA ARG A 195 7.69 -5.17 5.97
C ARG A 195 9.16 -5.50 6.20
N ASP A 196 9.43 -6.63 6.86
CA ASP A 196 10.79 -7.12 7.10
C ASP A 196 11.61 -7.09 5.79
N PRO A 197 12.73 -6.34 5.73
CA PRO A 197 13.52 -6.23 4.52
C PRO A 197 14.07 -7.58 4.01
N ARG A 198 14.18 -8.60 4.88
CA ARG A 198 14.59 -9.95 4.50
C ARG A 198 13.47 -10.66 3.72
N ALA A 199 12.23 -10.51 4.19
CA ALA A 199 11.06 -11.04 3.49
C ALA A 199 10.81 -10.31 2.17
N VAL A 200 11.04 -8.99 2.14
CA VAL A 200 10.99 -8.19 0.91
C VAL A 200 12.08 -8.62 -0.07
N ALA A 201 13.32 -8.76 0.38
CA ALA A 201 14.44 -9.20 -0.46
C ALA A 201 14.19 -10.60 -1.04
N GLU A 202 13.65 -11.52 -0.26
CA GLU A 202 13.25 -12.86 -0.72
C GLU A 202 12.17 -12.78 -1.80
N SER A 203 11.14 -11.96 -1.58
CA SER A 203 10.05 -11.77 -2.56
C SER A 203 10.52 -11.16 -3.90
N TRP A 204 11.66 -10.45 -3.90
CA TRP A 204 12.25 -9.87 -5.11
C TRP A 204 13.21 -10.80 -5.85
N ARG A 205 13.62 -11.91 -5.25
CA ARG A 205 14.50 -12.88 -5.91
C ARG A 205 13.82 -13.64 -7.03
N GLU A 206 12.52 -13.88 -6.88
CA GLU A 206 11.74 -14.57 -7.90
C GLU A 206 11.15 -13.56 -8.89
N PRO A 207 11.42 -13.70 -10.20
CA PRO A 207 10.75 -12.89 -11.20
C PRO A 207 9.25 -13.22 -11.18
N LYS A 208 8.43 -12.19 -11.31
CA LYS A 208 6.99 -12.35 -11.54
C LYS A 208 6.66 -11.84 -12.94
N GLN A 209 5.49 -12.21 -13.46
CA GLN A 209 5.04 -12.03 -14.84
C GLN A 209 5.47 -10.70 -15.53
N TYR A 210 5.72 -9.63 -14.76
CA TYR A 210 6.08 -8.29 -15.26
C TYR A 210 7.10 -7.56 -14.37
N VAL A 211 7.74 -8.28 -13.46
CA VAL A 211 8.72 -7.72 -12.53
C VAL A 211 9.99 -8.54 -12.55
N TYR A 212 11.09 -7.91 -12.94
CA TYR A 212 12.41 -8.55 -12.96
C TYR A 212 12.90 -8.87 -11.55
N ALA A 213 13.64 -9.95 -11.44
CA ALA A 213 14.35 -10.30 -10.22
C ALA A 213 15.31 -9.17 -9.79
N MET A 214 15.48 -8.99 -8.51
CA MET A 214 16.35 -7.97 -7.94
C MET A 214 17.25 -8.60 -6.88
N SER A 215 18.53 -8.20 -6.85
CA SER A 215 19.45 -8.63 -5.79
C SER A 215 18.97 -8.11 -4.40
N ALA A 216 19.29 -8.88 -3.36
CA ALA A 216 18.95 -8.52 -1.99
C ALA A 216 19.50 -7.13 -1.60
N ALA A 217 20.74 -6.82 -2.00
CA ALA A 217 21.35 -5.51 -1.73
C ALA A 217 20.60 -4.36 -2.41
N LYS A 218 20.27 -4.52 -3.71
CA LYS A 218 19.51 -3.50 -4.46
C LYS A 218 18.12 -3.30 -3.88
N SER A 219 17.40 -4.38 -3.57
CA SER A 219 16.09 -4.32 -2.91
C SER A 219 16.16 -3.59 -1.58
N THR A 220 17.20 -3.87 -0.77
CA THR A 220 17.37 -3.22 0.54
C THR A 220 17.70 -1.73 0.42
N ALA A 221 18.48 -1.33 -0.58
CA ALA A 221 18.76 0.08 -0.85
C ALA A 221 17.47 0.85 -1.19
N TYR A 222 16.62 0.29 -2.05
CA TYR A 222 15.29 0.85 -2.32
C TYR A 222 14.40 0.86 -1.07
N TRP A 223 14.38 -0.24 -0.31
CA TRP A 223 13.63 -0.34 0.95
C TRP A 223 14.01 0.81 1.90
N ARG A 224 15.30 1.09 2.07
CA ARG A 224 15.76 2.24 2.88
C ARG A 224 15.27 3.57 2.33
N GLY A 225 15.49 3.83 1.05
CA GLY A 225 15.14 5.11 0.43
C GLY A 225 13.63 5.40 0.51
N PHE A 226 12.79 4.42 0.19
CA PHE A 226 11.34 4.55 0.24
C PHE A 226 10.82 4.73 1.67
N ASN A 227 11.33 3.94 2.62
CA ASN A 227 10.87 4.04 4.00
C ASN A 227 11.34 5.35 4.67
N LEU A 228 12.56 5.84 4.40
CA LEU A 228 13.02 7.15 4.87
C LEU A 228 12.13 8.28 4.33
N ALA A 229 11.78 8.23 3.05
CA ALA A 229 10.90 9.22 2.45
C ALA A 229 9.46 9.13 3.00
N SER A 230 8.96 7.92 3.28
CA SER A 230 7.66 7.73 3.93
C SER A 230 7.67 8.24 5.38
N GLU A 231 8.75 8.01 6.15
CA GLU A 231 8.91 8.61 7.49
C GLU A 231 8.87 10.15 7.45
N ALA A 232 9.43 10.78 6.40
CA ALA A 232 9.38 12.22 6.28
C ALA A 232 7.94 12.74 6.13
N ILE A 233 7.08 12.01 5.40
CA ILE A 233 5.66 12.33 5.25
C ILE A 233 4.93 12.16 6.59
N THR A 234 5.09 11.00 7.26
CA THR A 234 4.40 10.74 8.53
C THR A 234 4.81 11.71 9.63
N LYS A 235 6.07 12.14 9.65
CA LYS A 235 6.56 13.19 10.56
C LYS A 235 5.97 14.56 10.24
N ARG A 236 5.73 14.87 8.97
CA ARG A 236 5.16 16.17 8.54
C ARG A 236 3.66 16.25 8.84
N TYR A 237 2.95 15.11 8.78
CA TYR A 237 1.50 15.02 8.95
C TYR A 237 1.12 13.97 10.01
N PRO A 238 1.57 14.11 11.28
CA PRO A 238 1.42 13.06 12.29
C PRO A 238 -0.04 12.73 12.61
N GLN A 239 -0.94 13.73 12.56
CA GLN A 239 -2.36 13.56 12.86
C GLN A 239 -3.14 12.84 11.73
N ARG A 240 -2.55 12.71 10.55
CA ARG A 240 -3.16 12.06 9.38
C ARG A 240 -2.35 10.85 8.92
N SER A 241 -1.53 10.30 9.81
CA SER A 241 -0.58 9.25 9.44
C SER A 241 -0.60 8.09 10.42
N LEU A 242 -0.42 6.89 9.88
CA LEU A 242 -0.26 5.66 10.65
C LEU A 242 0.93 4.88 10.10
N THR A 243 1.81 4.41 10.99
CA THR A 243 2.87 3.45 10.63
C THR A 243 2.43 2.06 11.05
N LEU A 244 2.43 1.13 10.08
CA LEU A 244 2.04 -0.27 10.26
C LEU A 244 3.15 -1.20 9.80
N ARG A 245 3.26 -2.36 10.45
CA ARG A 245 4.07 -3.46 9.95
C ARG A 245 3.16 -4.51 9.31
N TYR A 246 3.62 -5.06 8.19
CA TYR A 246 2.90 -6.16 7.53
C TYR A 246 2.75 -7.37 8.45
N GLU A 247 3.74 -7.62 9.31
CA GLU A 247 3.72 -8.71 10.27
C GLU A 247 2.65 -8.51 11.37
N ASP A 248 2.38 -7.26 11.76
CA ASP A 248 1.31 -6.93 12.71
C ASP A 248 -0.07 -7.16 12.05
N PHE A 249 -0.23 -6.78 10.77
CA PHE A 249 -1.41 -7.16 9.99
C PHE A 249 -1.60 -8.68 9.91
N LEU A 250 -0.54 -9.45 9.70
CA LEU A 250 -0.65 -10.92 9.68
C LEU A 250 -0.99 -11.49 11.06
N ALA A 251 -0.53 -10.87 12.15
CA ALA A 251 -0.84 -11.30 13.52
C ALA A 251 -2.31 -11.04 13.88
N ASP A 252 -2.81 -9.84 13.58
CA ASP A 252 -4.20 -9.44 13.81
C ASP A 252 -4.70 -8.58 12.63
N PRO A 253 -5.28 -9.24 11.61
CA PRO A 253 -5.82 -8.53 10.45
C PRO A 253 -6.98 -7.60 10.82
N ARG A 254 -7.87 -8.04 11.75
CA ARG A 254 -9.05 -7.28 12.13
C ARG A 254 -8.67 -5.99 12.85
N GLU A 255 -7.77 -6.05 13.83
CA GLU A 255 -7.28 -4.85 14.53
C GLU A 255 -6.62 -3.89 13.55
N THR A 256 -5.77 -4.40 12.64
CA THR A 256 -5.08 -3.56 11.66
C THR A 256 -6.04 -2.85 10.72
N ILE A 257 -7.05 -3.53 10.19
CA ILE A 257 -8.08 -2.91 9.34
C ILE A 257 -8.91 -1.90 10.15
N GLY A 258 -9.29 -2.23 11.39
CA GLY A 258 -10.00 -1.29 12.29
C GLY A 258 -9.23 0.03 12.49
N ARG A 259 -7.92 -0.04 12.68
CA ARG A 259 -7.06 1.16 12.79
C ARG A 259 -7.05 1.99 11.50
N LEU A 260 -7.10 1.35 10.33
CA LEU A 260 -7.17 2.05 9.03
C LEU A 260 -8.54 2.72 8.86
N LEU A 261 -9.63 2.07 9.26
CA LEU A 261 -10.97 2.65 9.25
C LEU A 261 -11.04 3.88 10.16
N THR A 262 -10.58 3.75 11.39
CA THR A 262 -10.52 4.88 12.35
C THR A 262 -9.71 6.05 11.78
N LEU A 263 -8.58 5.79 11.11
CA LEU A 263 -7.76 6.82 10.49
C LEU A 263 -8.53 7.61 9.41
N CYS A 264 -9.37 6.92 8.62
CA CYS A 264 -10.18 7.54 7.56
C CYS A 264 -11.51 8.08 8.04
N GLY A 265 -11.88 7.85 9.31
CA GLY A 265 -13.18 8.21 9.88
C GLY A 265 -14.33 7.29 9.46
N GLU A 266 -14.02 6.09 8.99
CA GLU A 266 -15.01 5.06 8.69
C GLU A 266 -15.36 4.28 9.98
N PRO A 267 -16.61 3.81 10.13
CA PRO A 267 -17.02 3.08 11.33
C PRO A 267 -16.36 1.71 11.43
N GLU A 268 -16.04 1.29 12.65
CA GLU A 268 -15.38 -0.01 12.90
C GLU A 268 -16.28 -1.19 12.51
N GLU A 269 -17.59 -1.02 12.58
CA GLU A 269 -18.58 -2.01 12.18
C GLU A 269 -18.52 -2.36 10.71
N ALA A 270 -17.96 -1.47 9.87
CA ALA A 270 -17.72 -1.72 8.44
C ALA A 270 -16.55 -2.68 8.18
N ASN A 271 -15.83 -3.13 9.22
CA ASN A 271 -14.68 -4.00 9.07
C ASN A 271 -15.09 -5.40 8.56
N PRO A 272 -14.70 -5.77 7.32
CA PRO A 272 -15.14 -7.01 6.71
C PRO A 272 -14.39 -8.25 7.22
N VAL A 273 -13.34 -8.06 8.03
CA VAL A 273 -12.47 -9.16 8.49
C VAL A 273 -13.14 -9.93 9.62
N GLN A 274 -13.37 -11.22 9.37
CA GLN A 274 -13.87 -12.17 10.37
C GLN A 274 -12.85 -13.33 10.50
N GLY A 275 -12.00 -13.23 11.51
CA GLY A 275 -10.90 -14.19 11.67
C GLY A 275 -9.83 -14.05 10.57
N ARG A 276 -9.58 -15.13 9.81
CA ARG A 276 -8.56 -15.17 8.74
C ARG A 276 -9.12 -15.44 7.35
N VAL A 277 -10.41 -15.58 7.26
CA VAL A 277 -11.10 -15.83 6.00
C VAL A 277 -11.83 -14.55 5.59
N ILE A 278 -11.71 -14.17 4.33
CA ILE A 278 -12.38 -13.02 3.77
C ILE A 278 -12.80 -13.34 2.33
N ASP A 279 -14.00 -12.90 1.95
CA ASP A 279 -14.45 -12.94 0.58
C ASP A 279 -14.07 -11.65 -0.13
N LEU A 280 -13.31 -11.77 -1.22
CA LEU A 280 -12.86 -10.65 -2.03
C LEU A 280 -13.68 -10.57 -3.32
N GLY A 281 -14.24 -9.41 -3.57
CA GLY A 281 -14.92 -9.08 -4.82
C GLY A 281 -13.97 -8.77 -5.97
N VAL A 282 -14.55 -8.53 -7.14
CA VAL A 282 -13.84 -8.01 -8.29
C VAL A 282 -13.53 -6.52 -8.04
N ASN A 283 -12.30 -6.10 -8.32
CA ASN A 283 -11.85 -4.72 -8.14
C ASN A 283 -11.41 -4.08 -9.45
N HIS A 284 -11.25 -2.76 -9.45
CA HIS A 284 -10.78 -1.98 -10.61
C HIS A 284 -9.39 -1.38 -10.40
N THR A 285 -8.47 -2.15 -9.82
CA THR A 285 -7.09 -1.69 -9.56
C THR A 285 -6.27 -1.55 -10.84
N VAL A 286 -5.51 -0.45 -10.95
CA VAL A 286 -4.68 -0.14 -12.13
C VAL A 286 -3.48 -1.05 -12.25
N THR A 287 -2.72 -1.21 -11.18
CA THR A 287 -1.45 -1.96 -11.14
C THR A 287 -1.28 -2.54 -9.74
N GLY A 288 -0.39 -3.45 -9.57
CA GLY A 288 -0.08 -4.05 -8.28
C GLY A 288 0.44 -5.47 -8.41
N ASN A 289 0.49 -6.19 -7.30
CA ASN A 289 0.83 -7.61 -7.30
C ASN A 289 -0.26 -8.39 -8.07
N PRO A 290 0.08 -9.51 -8.78
CA PRO A 290 -0.92 -10.40 -9.39
C PRO A 290 -2.07 -10.82 -8.48
N ASP A 291 -1.85 -10.85 -7.16
CA ASP A 291 -2.89 -11.13 -6.15
C ASP A 291 -4.10 -10.17 -6.24
N ARG A 292 -4.00 -9.05 -6.96
CA ARG A 292 -5.13 -8.14 -7.24
C ARG A 292 -6.22 -8.76 -8.12
N PHE A 293 -5.91 -9.83 -8.84
CA PHE A 293 -6.88 -10.59 -9.64
C PHE A 293 -7.61 -11.66 -8.83
N ASN A 294 -7.19 -11.91 -7.59
CA ASN A 294 -7.85 -12.87 -6.74
C ASN A 294 -9.21 -12.33 -6.29
N SER A 295 -10.26 -13.14 -6.47
CA SER A 295 -11.62 -12.91 -6.00
C SER A 295 -12.15 -14.19 -5.35
N GLY A 296 -13.24 -14.06 -4.57
CA GLY A 296 -13.79 -15.16 -3.79
C GLY A 296 -13.09 -15.37 -2.46
N THR A 297 -13.36 -16.49 -1.82
CA THR A 297 -12.88 -16.80 -0.48
C THR A 297 -11.37 -16.90 -0.42
N THR A 298 -10.76 -16.03 0.37
CA THR A 298 -9.30 -15.91 0.54
C THR A 298 -8.93 -16.15 2.00
N VAL A 299 -7.94 -17.02 2.23
CA VAL A 299 -7.41 -17.28 3.56
C VAL A 299 -6.15 -16.42 3.77
N LEU A 300 -6.19 -15.56 4.76
CA LEU A 300 -5.05 -14.72 5.12
C LEU A 300 -3.96 -15.56 5.78
N ARG A 301 -2.71 -15.33 5.39
CA ARG A 301 -1.55 -16.01 5.97
C ARG A 301 -1.43 -15.65 7.45
N ASP A 302 -0.89 -16.56 8.23
CA ASP A 302 -0.64 -16.37 9.66
C ASP A 302 0.77 -15.85 9.97
N SER A 303 1.70 -15.97 9.02
CA SER A 303 3.09 -15.56 9.20
C SER A 303 3.79 -15.23 7.89
N ASP A 304 4.90 -14.52 8.00
CA ASP A 304 5.78 -14.14 6.90
C ASP A 304 7.21 -14.68 7.14
N SER A 305 7.33 -15.98 7.26
CA SER A 305 8.58 -16.65 7.68
C SER A 305 9.33 -17.38 6.56
N ARG A 306 8.80 -17.38 5.30
CA ARG A 306 9.41 -18.12 4.18
C ARG A 306 10.90 -17.78 3.95
N TRP A 307 11.28 -16.50 4.12
CA TRP A 307 12.65 -16.04 3.97
C TRP A 307 13.65 -16.73 4.93
N VAL A 308 13.17 -17.27 6.03
CA VAL A 308 14.03 -17.94 7.04
C VAL A 308 14.74 -19.15 6.45
N THR A 309 14.06 -19.89 5.58
CA THR A 309 14.61 -21.09 4.92
C THR A 309 15.16 -20.81 3.52
N SER A 310 14.53 -19.89 2.76
CA SER A 310 14.80 -19.69 1.34
C SER A 310 15.84 -18.59 1.04
N LEU A 311 16.01 -17.58 1.93
CA LEU A 311 16.99 -16.52 1.71
C LEU A 311 18.40 -16.98 2.18
N PRO A 312 19.42 -17.00 1.33
CA PRO A 312 20.78 -17.42 1.70
C PRO A 312 21.36 -16.62 2.88
N ARG A 313 22.14 -17.26 3.75
CA ARG A 313 22.73 -16.60 4.93
C ARG A 313 23.49 -15.32 4.61
N ARG A 314 24.31 -15.33 3.54
CA ARG A 314 25.04 -14.13 3.09
C ARG A 314 24.11 -12.98 2.70
N ALA A 315 23.00 -13.27 2.02
CA ALA A 315 22.00 -12.28 1.67
C ALA A 315 21.28 -11.74 2.92
N ARG A 316 20.95 -12.59 3.91
CA ARG A 316 20.36 -12.14 5.17
C ARG A 316 21.27 -11.19 5.94
N LEU A 317 22.56 -11.49 6.02
CA LEU A 317 23.54 -10.59 6.65
C LEU A 317 23.66 -9.26 5.91
N ALA A 318 23.77 -9.30 4.57
CA ALA A 318 23.82 -8.08 3.75
C ALA A 318 22.56 -7.22 3.95
N VAL A 319 21.37 -7.82 3.94
CA VAL A 319 20.11 -7.12 4.20
C VAL A 319 20.12 -6.49 5.59
N ALA A 320 20.51 -7.24 6.63
CA ALA A 320 20.54 -6.74 8.00
C ALA A 320 21.49 -5.54 8.16
N LEU A 321 22.68 -5.61 7.58
CA LEU A 321 23.68 -4.54 7.60
C LEU A 321 23.19 -3.30 6.83
N LEU A 322 22.69 -3.49 5.61
CA LEU A 322 22.24 -2.40 4.74
C LEU A 322 20.95 -1.72 5.25
N SER A 323 20.09 -2.43 5.96
CA SER A 323 18.85 -1.87 6.53
C SER A 323 19.06 -1.21 7.91
N TRP A 324 20.23 -1.40 8.54
CA TRP A 324 20.57 -0.77 9.80
C TRP A 324 20.73 0.77 9.67
N PRO A 325 20.24 1.62 10.62
CA PRO A 325 19.59 1.29 11.90
C PRO A 325 18.05 1.18 11.80
N MET A 326 17.43 1.39 10.61
CA MET A 326 15.98 1.37 10.42
C MET A 326 15.37 0.01 10.80
N PHE A 327 16.09 -1.06 10.50
CA PHE A 327 15.73 -2.42 10.88
C PHE A 327 15.36 -2.55 12.37
N ARG A 328 16.19 -1.96 13.25
CA ARG A 328 15.90 -1.95 14.70
C ARG A 328 14.77 -0.98 15.05
N ARG A 329 14.70 0.17 14.38
CA ARG A 329 13.65 1.17 14.62
C ARG A 329 12.27 0.59 14.41
N TYR A 330 12.10 -0.24 13.37
CA TYR A 330 10.84 -0.94 13.12
C TYR A 330 10.65 -2.22 13.95
N GLY A 331 11.52 -2.49 14.94
CA GLY A 331 11.38 -3.61 15.86
C GLY A 331 11.79 -4.97 15.30
N TYR A 332 12.44 -5.00 14.12
CA TYR A 332 12.99 -6.24 13.59
C TYR A 332 14.23 -6.67 14.37
N ARG A 333 14.36 -7.98 14.63
CA ARG A 333 15.48 -8.57 15.37
C ARG A 333 16.34 -9.42 14.44
N GLN A 334 17.63 -9.55 14.75
CA GLN A 334 18.54 -10.40 13.97
C GLN A 334 18.23 -11.91 14.16
N ARG A 335 17.63 -12.29 15.28
CA ARG A 335 17.23 -13.69 15.52
C ARG A 335 16.13 -14.10 14.55
N THR A 336 16.33 -15.24 13.91
CA THR A 336 15.30 -15.97 13.18
C THR A 336 14.13 -16.26 14.13
N PRO A 337 12.88 -16.02 13.71
CA PRO A 337 11.75 -16.61 14.42
C PRO A 337 11.98 -18.13 14.47
N GLU A 338 11.88 -18.74 15.64
CA GLU A 338 11.83 -20.19 15.74
C GLU A 338 10.65 -20.66 14.90
N ALA A 339 10.92 -21.52 13.92
CA ALA A 339 9.86 -22.14 13.14
C ALA A 339 8.96 -22.89 14.14
N ARG A 340 7.73 -22.44 14.33
CA ARG A 340 6.75 -23.23 15.06
C ARG A 340 6.66 -24.59 14.37
N PRO A 341 6.81 -25.71 15.07
CA PRO A 341 6.63 -27.03 14.46
C PRO A 341 5.22 -27.07 13.84
N ARG A 342 5.14 -27.48 12.58
CA ARG A 342 3.86 -27.81 11.95
C ARG A 342 3.16 -28.80 12.88
N LYS A 343 1.98 -28.45 13.37
CA LYS A 343 1.06 -29.45 13.93
C LYS A 343 0.68 -30.34 12.76
N GLU A 344 1.27 -31.51 12.69
CA GLU A 344 0.80 -32.60 11.84
C GLU A 344 -0.64 -32.89 12.25
N HIS A 345 -1.58 -32.61 11.37
CA HIS A 345 -2.92 -33.20 11.49
C HIS A 345 -2.73 -34.70 11.32
N MET A 346 -2.68 -35.42 12.43
CA MET A 346 -2.90 -36.86 12.44
C MET A 346 -4.33 -37.10 11.93
N VAL A 347 -4.42 -37.51 10.69
CA VAL A 347 -5.63 -38.12 10.15
C VAL A 347 -5.72 -39.48 10.84
N GLY A 348 -6.58 -39.56 11.86
CA GLY A 348 -6.91 -40.85 12.49
C GLY A 348 -7.65 -41.70 11.44
N HIS A 349 -6.99 -42.72 10.96
CA HIS A 349 -7.66 -43.85 10.35
C HIS A 349 -8.31 -44.66 11.49
N GLY A 350 -9.60 -44.44 11.68
CA GLY A 350 -10.46 -45.32 12.45
C GLY A 350 -10.79 -46.55 11.61
N ALA A 351 -10.45 -47.69 12.12
CA ALA A 351 -10.91 -49.01 11.63
C ALA A 351 -12.40 -49.21 11.91
#